data_f10013e67ac6997917b0320fd07bb663
#
_entry.id   f10013e67ac6997917b0320fd07bb663
#
_cell.length_a   1.000
_cell.length_b   1.000
_cell.length_c   1.000
_cell.angle_alpha   90.00
_cell.angle_beta   90.00
_cell.angle_gamma   90.00
#
_symmetry.space_group_name_H-M   'P 1'
#
loop_
_entity.id
_entity.type
_entity.pdbx_description
1 polymer ?
#
loop_
_entity_poly.entity_id
_entity_poly.type
_entity_poly.pdbx_seq_one_letter_code
_entity_poly.pdbx_strand_id
1 'polypeptide(L)'
;MGHDALTAGDAERAIAIFAQAILAAPLDPHTHVNMSAAYLALDRLSEARAHAERATKLAPTMAEAHHNLGNALFAAGAADAALAAFARARTLDPDNEAHWTNYLFAQPFCEGSNENPISRSAIFAENKAWGERVERRLGAPARPPIVDADPERVLELAYVLPELDAHVTPRFVAPLLASHDPARFRISLYGHRRAGGPAPAMLTPPGVRWIDTHAMGPAEVAARMRRDGIDVLIHPCTFKARYRLVLAHRAAPLQIVGINFVSTSGLSASDGLLCDDMLTPSDGMHGDSAAFFTERLLRLPSFNCYHVPDYAPPVAPLPALANGFLTFGSLNNPSKFGPRMLEIWAEVLRAVPTSRLLLKHRAYDDPAVSADFVRRFESLGVACDRLTFRGFTADPGGYLAAYHAIDVTLDSMPFNGGTTSYEAIWMGVPVLTIAGDLLMARQGASLMAAAGHPEFITNSKQAFVGKALALSQEIGGLARLRAGLRSEAARQLFSAPAYTRSLEDAVRTAWRDLVARPIDAPAD
;
A
#
# COMPACT_ATOMS: atom_id res chain seq x y z
N MET A 1 19.62 10.78 -24.17
CA MET A 1 20.78 10.57 -23.26
C MET A 1 20.39 10.67 -21.78
N GLY A 2 19.94 11.79 -21.24
CA GLY A 2 19.57 11.89 -19.82
C GLY A 2 18.38 11.03 -19.42
N HIS A 3 17.35 10.99 -20.26
CA HIS A 3 16.19 10.12 -20.08
C HIS A 3 16.58 8.63 -20.16
N ASP A 4 17.46 8.24 -21.07
CA ASP A 4 17.94 6.86 -21.19
C ASP A 4 18.72 6.42 -19.96
N ALA A 5 19.57 7.31 -19.40
CA ALA A 5 20.27 7.06 -18.14
C ALA A 5 19.29 6.85 -16.97
N LEU A 6 18.26 7.69 -16.86
CA LEU A 6 17.23 7.55 -15.83
C LEU A 6 16.44 6.24 -15.98
N THR A 7 16.08 5.89 -17.21
CA THR A 7 15.38 4.62 -17.51
C THR A 7 16.24 3.40 -17.19
N ALA A 8 17.57 3.51 -17.44
CA ALA A 8 18.53 2.48 -17.07
C ALA A 8 18.83 2.39 -15.57
N GLY A 9 18.25 3.29 -14.75
CA GLY A 9 18.46 3.35 -13.30
C GLY A 9 19.69 4.13 -12.86
N ASP A 10 20.40 4.80 -13.77
CA ASP A 10 21.59 5.62 -13.49
C ASP A 10 21.15 7.08 -13.27
N ALA A 11 20.53 7.34 -12.12
CA ALA A 11 19.98 8.66 -11.79
C ALA A 11 21.06 9.72 -11.60
N GLU A 12 22.23 9.38 -11.07
CA GLU A 12 23.34 10.33 -10.90
C GLU A 12 23.85 10.82 -12.26
N ARG A 13 24.03 9.91 -13.22
CA ARG A 13 24.39 10.26 -14.59
C ARG A 13 23.30 11.09 -15.26
N ALA A 14 22.03 10.77 -15.03
CA ALA A 14 20.92 11.56 -15.54
C ALA A 14 20.97 13.00 -15.02
N ILE A 15 21.20 13.21 -13.72
CA ILE A 15 21.35 14.52 -13.09
C ILE A 15 22.50 15.30 -13.75
N ALA A 16 23.67 14.68 -13.93
CA ALA A 16 24.82 15.35 -14.57
C ALA A 16 24.47 15.83 -16.00
N ILE A 17 23.78 15.00 -16.79
CA ILE A 17 23.36 15.36 -18.15
C ILE A 17 22.31 16.51 -18.12
N PHE A 18 21.30 16.42 -17.25
CA PHE A 18 20.27 17.46 -17.14
C PHE A 18 20.83 18.76 -16.58
N ALA A 19 21.84 18.74 -15.70
CA ALA A 19 22.52 19.93 -15.22
C ALA A 19 23.19 20.70 -16.38
N GLN A 20 23.84 20.01 -17.33
CA GLN A 20 24.39 20.65 -18.51
C GLN A 20 23.28 21.22 -19.42
N ALA A 21 22.15 20.55 -19.55
CA ALA A 21 21.00 21.05 -20.30
C ALA A 21 20.41 22.33 -19.67
N ILE A 22 20.32 22.40 -18.32
CA ILE A 22 19.87 23.62 -17.60
C ILE A 22 20.82 24.77 -17.82
N LEU A 23 22.14 24.54 -17.86
CA LEU A 23 23.13 25.63 -18.16
C LEU A 23 22.92 26.19 -19.57
N ALA A 24 22.56 25.36 -20.53
CA ALA A 24 22.27 25.79 -21.91
C ALA A 24 20.87 26.42 -22.07
N ALA A 25 19.86 25.92 -21.34
CA ALA A 25 18.48 26.38 -21.43
C ALA A 25 17.82 26.42 -20.02
N PRO A 26 18.11 27.45 -19.20
CA PRO A 26 17.67 27.51 -17.80
C PRO A 26 16.13 27.73 -17.62
N LEU A 27 15.43 28.03 -18.69
CA LEU A 27 13.97 28.23 -18.68
C LEU A 27 13.22 27.08 -19.35
N ASP A 28 13.87 25.96 -19.70
CA ASP A 28 13.20 24.79 -20.26
C ASP A 28 12.48 24.00 -19.15
N PRO A 29 11.14 23.97 -19.12
CA PRO A 29 10.39 23.26 -18.08
C PRO A 29 10.58 21.74 -18.15
N HIS A 30 10.80 21.17 -19.35
CA HIS A 30 11.00 19.72 -19.50
C HIS A 30 12.26 19.22 -18.81
N THR A 31 13.35 20.00 -18.90
CA THR A 31 14.59 19.65 -18.20
C THR A 31 14.40 19.71 -16.68
N HIS A 32 13.65 20.67 -16.16
CA HIS A 32 13.32 20.72 -14.73
C HIS A 32 12.42 19.55 -14.28
N VAL A 33 11.43 19.13 -15.09
CA VAL A 33 10.61 17.92 -14.85
C VAL A 33 11.49 16.68 -14.75
N ASN A 34 12.40 16.48 -15.69
CA ASN A 34 13.31 15.33 -15.71
C ASN A 34 14.31 15.35 -14.55
N MET A 35 14.81 16.53 -14.18
CA MET A 35 15.68 16.70 -13.03
C MET A 35 14.96 16.32 -11.72
N SER A 36 13.72 16.76 -11.56
CA SER A 36 12.87 16.37 -10.43
C SER A 36 12.70 14.84 -10.34
N ALA A 37 12.43 14.18 -11.46
CA ALA A 37 12.31 12.72 -11.51
C ALA A 37 13.62 12.00 -11.14
N ALA A 38 14.77 12.53 -11.59
CA ALA A 38 16.07 11.97 -11.27
C ALA A 38 16.43 12.13 -9.77
N TYR A 39 16.13 13.29 -9.17
CA TYR A 39 16.30 13.49 -7.73
C TYR A 39 15.35 12.61 -6.89
N LEU A 40 14.11 12.41 -7.34
CA LEU A 40 13.18 11.47 -6.69
C LEU A 40 13.72 10.04 -6.68
N ALA A 41 14.37 9.61 -7.75
CA ALA A 41 14.96 8.27 -7.83
C ALA A 41 16.11 8.05 -6.82
N LEU A 42 16.72 9.14 -6.32
CA LEU A 42 17.77 9.14 -5.30
C LEU A 42 17.26 9.54 -3.91
N ASP A 43 15.95 9.67 -3.70
CA ASP A 43 15.34 10.17 -2.46
C ASP A 43 15.82 11.57 -2.02
N ARG A 44 16.35 12.38 -2.94
CA ARG A 44 16.73 13.77 -2.74
C ARG A 44 15.50 14.68 -2.88
N LEU A 45 14.64 14.63 -1.86
CA LEU A 45 13.25 15.11 -1.94
C LEU A 45 13.17 16.64 -2.05
N SER A 46 14.06 17.35 -1.38
CA SER A 46 14.12 18.83 -1.39
C SER A 46 14.47 19.37 -2.77
N GLU A 47 15.47 18.79 -3.42
CA GLU A 47 15.87 19.18 -4.77
C GLU A 47 14.81 18.76 -5.80
N ALA A 48 14.25 17.57 -5.65
CA ALA A 48 13.15 17.10 -6.51
C ALA A 48 11.99 18.10 -6.49
N ARG A 49 11.57 18.52 -5.30
CA ARG A 49 10.52 19.52 -5.11
C ARG A 49 10.87 20.87 -5.74
N ALA A 50 12.08 21.38 -5.49
CA ALA A 50 12.52 22.67 -6.02
C ALA A 50 12.46 22.71 -7.56
N HIS A 51 12.92 21.64 -8.21
CA HIS A 51 12.85 21.52 -9.67
C HIS A 51 11.42 21.38 -10.18
N ALA A 52 10.56 20.60 -9.53
CA ALA A 52 9.14 20.48 -9.90
C ALA A 52 8.40 21.81 -9.74
N GLU A 53 8.62 22.55 -8.65
CA GLU A 53 8.05 23.89 -8.45
C GLU A 53 8.56 24.88 -9.52
N ARG A 54 9.82 24.76 -9.93
CA ARG A 54 10.35 25.59 -11.02
C ARG A 54 9.66 25.28 -12.34
N ALA A 55 9.47 23.98 -12.66
CA ALA A 55 8.77 23.55 -13.87
C ALA A 55 7.32 24.06 -13.91
N THR A 56 6.57 23.98 -12.80
CA THR A 56 5.19 24.47 -12.74
C THR A 56 5.09 25.99 -12.88
N LYS A 57 6.10 26.75 -12.42
CA LYS A 57 6.17 28.21 -12.62
C LYS A 57 6.48 28.57 -14.07
N LEU A 58 7.34 27.80 -14.74
CA LEU A 58 7.72 28.04 -16.14
C LEU A 58 6.61 27.64 -17.12
N ALA A 59 5.90 26.54 -16.80
CA ALA A 59 4.83 26.01 -17.63
C ALA A 59 3.60 25.61 -16.78
N PRO A 60 2.75 26.55 -16.36
CA PRO A 60 1.60 26.28 -15.47
C PRO A 60 0.52 25.35 -16.04
N THR A 61 0.53 25.10 -17.35
CA THR A 61 -0.40 24.19 -18.05
C THR A 61 0.25 22.86 -18.42
N MET A 62 1.47 22.59 -18.00
CA MET A 62 2.16 21.33 -18.25
C MET A 62 1.77 20.28 -17.20
N ALA A 63 1.01 19.26 -17.61
CA ALA A 63 0.51 18.22 -16.71
C ALA A 63 1.63 17.47 -15.98
N GLU A 64 2.71 17.11 -16.69
CA GLU A 64 3.86 16.40 -16.14
C GLU A 64 4.58 17.19 -15.03
N ALA A 65 4.62 18.51 -15.12
CA ALA A 65 5.21 19.36 -14.08
C ALA A 65 4.42 19.25 -12.77
N HIS A 66 3.09 19.32 -12.84
CA HIS A 66 2.20 19.13 -11.70
C HIS A 66 2.24 17.70 -11.17
N HIS A 67 2.34 16.69 -12.05
CA HIS A 67 2.48 15.29 -11.67
C HIS A 67 3.77 15.06 -10.86
N ASN A 68 4.91 15.57 -11.33
CA ASN A 68 6.19 15.43 -10.63
C ASN A 68 6.23 16.24 -9.33
N LEU A 69 5.60 17.41 -9.29
CA LEU A 69 5.40 18.15 -8.05
C LEU A 69 4.59 17.32 -7.03
N GLY A 70 3.51 16.68 -7.48
CA GLY A 70 2.73 15.75 -6.67
C GLY A 70 3.58 14.61 -6.11
N ASN A 71 4.41 13.97 -6.93
CA ASN A 71 5.31 12.90 -6.51
C ASN A 71 6.31 13.37 -5.44
N ALA A 72 6.94 14.53 -5.64
CA ALA A 72 7.92 15.09 -4.69
C ALA A 72 7.26 15.45 -3.34
N LEU A 73 6.10 16.10 -3.39
CA LEU A 73 5.33 16.44 -2.19
C LEU A 73 4.86 15.19 -1.43
N PHE A 74 4.37 14.18 -2.16
CA PHE A 74 3.91 12.92 -1.57
C PHE A 74 5.04 12.17 -0.87
N ALA A 75 6.20 12.06 -1.51
CA ALA A 75 7.38 11.42 -0.93
C ALA A 75 7.89 12.16 0.32
N ALA A 76 7.76 13.48 0.36
CA ALA A 76 8.13 14.31 1.51
C ALA A 76 7.07 14.34 2.65
N GLY A 77 5.95 13.62 2.50
CA GLY A 77 4.90 13.55 3.53
C GLY A 77 3.89 14.70 3.50
N ALA A 78 3.76 15.42 2.39
CA ALA A 78 2.78 16.49 2.18
C ALA A 78 1.60 15.99 1.31
N ALA A 79 0.86 15.00 1.80
CA ALA A 79 -0.14 14.25 1.03
C ALA A 79 -1.27 15.13 0.46
N ASP A 80 -1.83 16.07 1.25
CA ASP A 80 -2.90 16.96 0.78
C ASP A 80 -2.43 17.90 -0.33
N ALA A 81 -1.22 18.46 -0.20
CA ALA A 81 -0.62 19.29 -1.26
C ALA A 81 -0.30 18.46 -2.52
N ALA A 82 0.15 17.21 -2.33
CA ALA A 82 0.37 16.28 -3.45
C ALA A 82 -0.94 15.96 -4.18
N LEU A 83 -2.03 15.72 -3.45
CA LEU A 83 -3.34 15.45 -4.04
C LEU A 83 -3.81 16.63 -4.92
N ALA A 84 -3.62 17.87 -4.46
CA ALA A 84 -3.94 19.07 -5.25
C ALA A 84 -3.11 19.14 -6.55
N ALA A 85 -1.82 18.83 -6.48
CA ALA A 85 -0.95 18.80 -7.65
C ALA A 85 -1.36 17.68 -8.64
N PHE A 86 -1.66 16.47 -8.16
CA PHE A 86 -2.17 15.37 -8.98
C PHE A 86 -3.55 15.69 -9.60
N ALA A 87 -4.44 16.35 -8.86
CA ALA A 87 -5.73 16.81 -9.39
C ALA A 87 -5.53 17.79 -10.55
N ARG A 88 -4.56 18.70 -10.43
CA ARG A 88 -4.22 19.64 -11.52
C ARG A 88 -3.66 18.91 -12.74
N ALA A 89 -2.73 17.96 -12.55
CA ALA A 89 -2.19 17.13 -13.63
C ALA A 89 -3.30 16.38 -14.39
N ARG A 90 -4.20 15.72 -13.65
CA ARG A 90 -5.37 15.01 -14.20
C ARG A 90 -6.30 15.91 -15.00
N THR A 91 -6.50 17.15 -14.54
CA THR A 91 -7.36 18.12 -15.24
C THR A 91 -6.72 18.60 -16.54
N LEU A 92 -5.40 18.76 -16.57
CA LEU A 92 -4.66 19.23 -17.73
C LEU A 92 -4.49 18.16 -18.81
N ASP A 93 -4.34 16.90 -18.41
CA ASP A 93 -4.24 15.75 -19.31
C ASP A 93 -5.10 14.59 -18.77
N PRO A 94 -6.43 14.60 -19.04
CA PRO A 94 -7.36 13.61 -18.50
C PRO A 94 -7.24 12.21 -19.14
N ASP A 95 -6.54 12.08 -20.25
CA ASP A 95 -6.35 10.80 -20.93
C ASP A 95 -5.14 10.01 -20.44
N ASN A 96 -4.28 10.63 -19.68
CA ASN A 96 -3.11 10.00 -19.09
C ASN A 96 -3.46 9.22 -17.82
N GLU A 97 -3.44 7.91 -17.92
CA GLU A 97 -3.78 7.00 -16.80
C GLU A 97 -2.84 7.12 -15.59
N ALA A 98 -1.60 7.58 -15.77
CA ALA A 98 -0.69 7.78 -14.65
C ALA A 98 -1.16 8.94 -13.75
N HIS A 99 -1.72 10.00 -14.32
CA HIS A 99 -2.27 11.13 -13.57
C HIS A 99 -3.48 10.71 -12.72
N TRP A 100 -4.38 9.92 -13.30
CA TRP A 100 -5.50 9.32 -12.57
C TRP A 100 -5.04 8.39 -11.45
N THR A 101 -4.10 7.51 -11.76
CA THR A 101 -3.60 6.52 -10.80
C THR A 101 -3.01 7.18 -9.57
N ASN A 102 -2.13 8.18 -9.74
CA ASN A 102 -1.51 8.87 -8.62
C ASN A 102 -2.53 9.71 -7.82
N TYR A 103 -3.48 10.35 -8.51
CA TYR A 103 -4.56 11.07 -7.85
C TYR A 103 -5.42 10.13 -6.97
N LEU A 104 -5.90 9.01 -7.52
CA LEU A 104 -6.73 8.06 -6.79
C LEU A 104 -5.97 7.37 -5.66
N PHE A 105 -4.69 7.08 -5.88
CA PHE A 105 -3.83 6.48 -4.86
C PHE A 105 -3.55 7.42 -3.69
N ALA A 106 -3.39 8.71 -3.94
CA ALA A 106 -3.08 9.69 -2.89
C ALA A 106 -4.27 9.99 -1.98
N GLN A 107 -5.52 9.84 -2.45
CA GLN A 107 -6.72 10.18 -1.68
C GLN A 107 -6.78 9.55 -0.28
N PRO A 108 -6.55 8.23 -0.10
CA PRO A 108 -6.61 7.59 1.22
C PRO A 108 -5.52 8.04 2.20
N PHE A 109 -4.52 8.80 1.74
CA PHE A 109 -3.46 9.36 2.59
C PHE A 109 -3.81 10.77 3.09
N CYS A 110 -4.85 11.38 2.55
CA CYS A 110 -5.21 12.77 2.81
C CYS A 110 -6.30 12.87 3.88
N GLU A 111 -6.20 13.90 4.69
CA GLU A 111 -7.23 14.26 5.67
C GLU A 111 -8.27 15.22 5.07
N GLY A 112 -7.89 15.96 4.02
CA GLY A 112 -8.67 17.05 3.49
C GLY A 112 -8.70 18.27 4.41
N SER A 113 -9.62 19.19 4.16
CA SER A 113 -9.87 20.32 5.04
C SER A 113 -11.02 20.05 6.01
N ASN A 114 -11.17 20.87 7.04
CA ASN A 114 -12.34 20.80 7.94
C ASN A 114 -13.67 21.02 7.20
N GLU A 115 -13.65 21.81 6.12
CA GLU A 115 -14.83 22.11 5.30
C GLU A 115 -15.09 21.00 4.26
N ASN A 116 -14.03 20.30 3.82
CA ASN A 116 -14.11 19.25 2.81
C ASN A 116 -13.19 18.07 3.18
N PRO A 117 -13.56 17.25 4.19
CA PRO A 117 -12.77 16.09 4.59
C PRO A 117 -12.82 15.00 3.51
N ILE A 118 -11.74 14.27 3.36
CA ILE A 118 -11.73 13.07 2.51
C ILE A 118 -12.61 12.00 3.16
N SER A 119 -13.61 11.52 2.41
CA SER A 119 -14.59 10.53 2.88
C SER A 119 -14.60 9.26 2.04
N ARG A 120 -15.15 8.17 2.58
CA ARG A 120 -15.36 6.92 1.83
C ARG A 120 -16.19 7.16 0.57
N SER A 121 -17.25 7.95 0.68
CA SER A 121 -18.12 8.27 -0.46
C SER A 121 -17.40 9.05 -1.55
N ALA A 122 -16.54 10.01 -1.20
CA ALA A 122 -15.74 10.76 -2.16
C ALA A 122 -14.72 9.85 -2.88
N ILE A 123 -14.00 9.01 -2.14
CA ILE A 123 -13.04 8.05 -2.71
C ILE A 123 -13.77 7.06 -3.63
N PHE A 124 -14.92 6.54 -3.21
CA PHE A 124 -15.74 5.65 -4.02
C PHE A 124 -16.20 6.32 -5.32
N ALA A 125 -16.76 7.52 -5.23
CA ALA A 125 -17.26 8.26 -6.39
C ALA A 125 -16.16 8.51 -7.44
N GLU A 126 -14.96 8.93 -7.01
CA GLU A 126 -13.83 9.18 -7.91
C GLU A 126 -13.29 7.89 -8.55
N ASN A 127 -13.18 6.80 -7.80
CA ASN A 127 -12.76 5.51 -8.35
C ASN A 127 -13.80 4.99 -9.35
N LYS A 128 -15.10 5.08 -9.04
CA LYS A 128 -16.19 4.68 -9.93
C LYS A 128 -16.19 5.52 -11.21
N ALA A 129 -16.05 6.85 -11.10
CA ALA A 129 -15.97 7.74 -12.27
C ALA A 129 -14.79 7.39 -13.18
N TRP A 130 -13.64 7.04 -12.60
CA TRP A 130 -12.49 6.55 -13.36
C TRP A 130 -12.82 5.23 -14.06
N GLY A 131 -13.41 4.27 -13.36
CA GLY A 131 -13.79 2.96 -13.92
C GLY A 131 -14.74 3.10 -15.09
N GLU A 132 -15.83 3.86 -14.92
CA GLU A 132 -16.82 4.14 -15.98
C GLU A 132 -16.17 4.83 -17.19
N ARG A 133 -15.24 5.77 -16.98
CA ARG A 133 -14.49 6.41 -18.07
C ARG A 133 -13.66 5.41 -18.86
N VAL A 134 -12.93 4.54 -18.15
CA VAL A 134 -12.08 3.52 -18.78
C VAL A 134 -12.92 2.49 -19.52
N GLU A 135 -13.99 1.98 -18.92
CA GLU A 135 -14.86 0.98 -19.51
C GLU A 135 -15.59 1.52 -20.76
N ARG A 136 -16.05 2.77 -20.74
CA ARG A 136 -16.60 3.42 -21.95
C ARG A 136 -15.57 3.51 -23.07
N ARG A 137 -14.31 3.88 -22.76
CA ARG A 137 -13.23 3.97 -23.77
C ARG A 137 -12.89 2.60 -24.36
N LEU A 138 -12.97 1.53 -23.56
CA LEU A 138 -12.69 0.16 -24.00
C LEU A 138 -13.91 -0.55 -24.62
N GLY A 139 -15.09 0.09 -24.66
CA GLY A 139 -16.32 -0.51 -25.17
C GLY A 139 -16.92 -1.56 -24.22
N ALA A 140 -16.68 -1.44 -22.90
CA ALA A 140 -17.16 -2.36 -21.85
C ALA A 140 -16.99 -3.85 -22.24
N PRO A 141 -15.76 -4.39 -22.21
CA PRO A 141 -15.50 -5.77 -22.66
C PRO A 141 -16.37 -6.79 -21.95
N ALA A 142 -16.99 -7.68 -22.73
CA ALA A 142 -17.84 -8.73 -22.21
C ALA A 142 -17.04 -9.74 -21.38
N ARG A 143 -17.71 -10.38 -20.42
CA ARG A 143 -17.16 -11.49 -19.66
C ARG A 143 -16.72 -12.61 -20.62
N PRO A 144 -15.51 -13.16 -20.50
CA PRO A 144 -15.11 -14.32 -21.28
C PRO A 144 -16.06 -15.50 -21.01
N PRO A 145 -16.37 -16.33 -22.04
CA PRO A 145 -17.26 -17.48 -21.85
C PRO A 145 -16.64 -18.50 -20.91
N ILE A 146 -17.47 -19.12 -20.09
CA ILE A 146 -17.11 -20.27 -19.25
C ILE A 146 -17.26 -21.51 -20.14
N VAL A 147 -16.14 -22.17 -20.45
CA VAL A 147 -16.14 -23.34 -21.37
C VAL A 147 -16.66 -24.60 -20.64
N ASP A 148 -16.28 -24.78 -19.40
CA ASP A 148 -16.71 -25.88 -18.55
C ASP A 148 -17.29 -25.31 -17.23
N ALA A 149 -18.58 -25.49 -17.03
CA ALA A 149 -19.32 -24.97 -15.90
C ALA A 149 -19.35 -25.93 -14.69
N ASP A 150 -18.57 -27.01 -14.70
CA ASP A 150 -18.44 -27.86 -13.50
C ASP A 150 -17.85 -27.03 -12.36
N PRO A 151 -18.62 -26.83 -11.27
CA PRO A 151 -18.18 -25.99 -10.16
C PRO A 151 -17.01 -26.58 -9.37
N GLU A 152 -16.77 -27.89 -9.49
CA GLU A 152 -15.76 -28.62 -8.69
C GLU A 152 -14.50 -28.97 -9.48
N ARG A 153 -14.46 -28.71 -10.79
CA ARG A 153 -13.26 -28.97 -11.58
C ARG A 153 -12.02 -28.19 -11.07
N VAL A 154 -10.85 -28.62 -11.49
CA VAL A 154 -9.62 -27.87 -11.23
C VAL A 154 -9.68 -26.55 -11.99
N LEU A 155 -9.51 -25.41 -11.28
CA LEU A 155 -9.56 -24.07 -11.87
C LEU A 155 -8.16 -23.56 -12.26
N GLU A 156 -8.07 -22.92 -13.42
CA GLU A 156 -6.89 -22.15 -13.83
C GLU A 156 -6.93 -20.79 -13.14
N LEU A 157 -6.09 -20.61 -12.11
CA LEU A 157 -6.02 -19.39 -11.31
C LEU A 157 -4.76 -18.59 -11.65
N ALA A 158 -4.93 -17.33 -11.99
CA ALA A 158 -3.82 -16.42 -12.27
C ALA A 158 -3.66 -15.36 -11.19
N TYR A 159 -2.40 -15.05 -10.89
CA TYR A 159 -2.00 -13.81 -10.22
C TYR A 159 -1.35 -12.88 -11.23
N VAL A 160 -1.61 -11.57 -11.14
CA VAL A 160 -0.92 -10.56 -11.93
C VAL A 160 -0.15 -9.61 -11.02
N LEU A 161 1.18 -9.62 -11.11
CA LEU A 161 2.04 -8.78 -10.27
C LEU A 161 2.68 -7.66 -11.08
N PRO A 162 2.60 -6.41 -10.59
CA PRO A 162 3.41 -5.33 -11.12
C PRO A 162 4.88 -5.54 -10.74
N GLU A 163 5.77 -4.86 -11.42
CA GLU A 163 7.23 -4.81 -11.21
C GLU A 163 7.76 -5.58 -9.98
N LEU A 164 8.32 -6.77 -10.22
CA LEU A 164 8.72 -7.69 -9.15
C LEU A 164 9.91 -7.20 -8.31
N ASP A 165 10.74 -6.32 -8.89
CA ASP A 165 12.03 -5.92 -8.28
C ASP A 165 11.90 -4.83 -7.20
N ALA A 166 10.81 -4.08 -7.19
CA ALA A 166 10.70 -2.86 -6.37
C ALA A 166 9.44 -2.79 -5.49
N HIS A 167 8.67 -3.88 -5.38
CA HIS A 167 7.40 -3.85 -4.69
C HIS A 167 7.32 -4.82 -3.50
N VAL A 168 6.56 -4.45 -2.47
CA VAL A 168 6.33 -5.31 -1.29
C VAL A 168 5.33 -6.44 -1.57
N THR A 169 4.52 -6.33 -2.63
CA THR A 169 3.49 -7.31 -2.99
C THR A 169 4.00 -8.75 -3.12
N PRO A 170 5.21 -9.01 -3.68
CA PRO A 170 5.78 -10.35 -3.68
C PRO A 170 5.81 -11.04 -2.32
N ARG A 171 6.02 -10.31 -1.23
CA ARG A 171 6.04 -10.87 0.14
C ARG A 171 4.67 -11.33 0.64
N PHE A 172 3.60 -10.83 0.05
CA PHE A 172 2.24 -11.24 0.35
C PHE A 172 1.75 -12.35 -0.57
N VAL A 173 2.27 -12.43 -1.79
CA VAL A 173 1.82 -13.41 -2.80
C VAL A 173 2.66 -14.68 -2.80
N ALA A 174 3.98 -14.59 -2.60
CA ALA A 174 4.87 -15.75 -2.61
C ALA A 174 4.43 -16.90 -1.68
N PRO A 175 4.03 -16.65 -0.41
CA PRO A 175 3.59 -17.73 0.47
C PRO A 175 2.30 -18.41 -0.02
N LEU A 176 1.43 -17.68 -0.72
CA LEU A 176 0.20 -18.23 -1.30
C LEU A 176 0.52 -19.15 -2.47
N LEU A 177 1.39 -18.71 -3.39
CA LEU A 177 1.80 -19.49 -4.56
C LEU A 177 2.35 -20.87 -4.18
N ALA A 178 3.06 -20.96 -3.07
CA ALA A 178 3.63 -22.20 -2.56
C ALA A 178 2.61 -23.09 -1.79
N SER A 179 1.43 -22.56 -1.46
CA SER A 179 0.49 -23.22 -0.54
C SER A 179 -0.83 -23.66 -1.20
N HIS A 180 -1.01 -23.38 -2.50
CA HIS A 180 -2.21 -23.78 -3.21
C HIS A 180 -2.29 -25.31 -3.37
N ASP A 181 -3.51 -25.83 -3.24
CA ASP A 181 -3.82 -27.24 -3.47
C ASP A 181 -3.88 -27.54 -5.00
N PRO A 182 -2.93 -28.31 -5.54
CA PRO A 182 -2.91 -28.61 -6.97
C PRO A 182 -4.06 -29.49 -7.46
N ALA A 183 -4.76 -30.15 -6.53
CA ALA A 183 -5.99 -30.89 -6.85
C ALA A 183 -7.19 -29.96 -7.09
N ARG A 184 -7.11 -28.70 -6.65
CA ARG A 184 -8.19 -27.71 -6.77
C ARG A 184 -7.86 -26.58 -7.76
N PHE A 185 -6.57 -26.19 -7.85
CA PHE A 185 -6.13 -25.03 -8.64
C PHE A 185 -4.80 -25.29 -9.37
N ARG A 186 -4.72 -24.83 -10.62
CA ARG A 186 -3.46 -24.68 -11.36
C ARG A 186 -3.07 -23.22 -11.38
N ILE A 187 -1.86 -22.93 -10.96
CA ILE A 187 -1.44 -21.54 -10.69
C ILE A 187 -0.57 -20.99 -11.81
N SER A 188 -0.94 -19.83 -12.32
CA SER A 188 -0.16 -19.03 -13.25
C SER A 188 0.17 -17.68 -12.66
N LEU A 189 1.43 -17.25 -12.80
CA LEU A 189 1.89 -15.94 -12.37
C LEU A 189 2.27 -15.10 -13.59
N TYR A 190 1.53 -14.01 -13.81
CA TYR A 190 1.79 -13.00 -14.84
C TYR A 190 2.47 -11.80 -14.19
N GLY A 191 3.60 -11.39 -14.73
CA GLY A 191 4.32 -10.24 -14.18
C GLY A 191 5.57 -9.93 -14.99
N HIS A 192 6.36 -8.96 -14.53
CA HIS A 192 7.64 -8.66 -15.17
C HIS A 192 8.65 -8.10 -14.18
N ARG A 193 9.92 -8.23 -14.51
CA ARG A 193 11.02 -7.47 -13.93
C ARG A 193 11.30 -6.24 -14.78
N ARG A 194 11.87 -5.19 -14.20
CA ARG A 194 12.23 -3.97 -14.95
C ARG A 194 13.13 -4.26 -16.13
N ALA A 195 14.09 -5.15 -15.98
CA ALA A 195 15.01 -5.59 -17.02
C ALA A 195 14.50 -6.79 -17.85
N GLY A 196 13.28 -7.26 -17.61
CA GLY A 196 12.80 -8.54 -18.14
C GLY A 196 13.44 -9.74 -17.44
N GLY A 197 13.19 -10.96 -17.96
CA GLY A 197 13.82 -12.19 -17.49
C GLY A 197 13.00 -13.00 -16.47
N PRO A 198 13.63 -14.00 -15.82
CA PRO A 198 12.93 -14.92 -14.92
C PRO A 198 12.44 -14.23 -13.65
N ALA A 199 11.29 -14.69 -13.14
CA ALA A 199 10.81 -14.24 -11.82
C ALA A 199 11.78 -14.70 -10.70
N PRO A 200 11.80 -13.98 -9.56
CA PRO A 200 12.49 -14.46 -8.36
C PRO A 200 12.01 -15.85 -7.95
N ALA A 201 12.94 -16.72 -7.52
CA ALA A 201 12.64 -18.12 -7.15
C ALA A 201 11.50 -18.27 -6.12
N MET A 202 11.40 -17.33 -5.19
CA MET A 202 10.31 -17.32 -4.21
C MET A 202 8.90 -17.18 -4.81
N LEU A 203 8.79 -16.68 -6.04
CA LEU A 203 7.53 -16.51 -6.77
C LEU A 203 7.24 -17.62 -7.78
N THR A 204 8.17 -18.54 -7.97
CA THR A 204 8.02 -19.67 -8.90
C THR A 204 8.30 -21.00 -8.20
N PRO A 205 7.58 -21.33 -7.10
CA PRO A 205 7.68 -22.66 -6.51
C PRO A 205 7.22 -23.73 -7.52
N PRO A 206 7.55 -25.01 -7.29
CA PRO A 206 7.11 -26.10 -8.18
C PRO A 206 5.60 -26.07 -8.43
N GLY A 207 5.18 -26.20 -9.69
CA GLY A 207 3.78 -26.18 -10.10
C GLY A 207 3.25 -24.79 -10.49
N VAL A 208 3.99 -23.71 -10.26
CA VAL A 208 3.61 -22.37 -10.72
C VAL A 208 4.16 -22.07 -12.11
N ARG A 209 3.27 -21.75 -13.05
CA ARG A 209 3.65 -21.34 -14.41
C ARG A 209 3.96 -19.84 -14.43
N TRP A 210 5.19 -19.47 -14.80
CA TRP A 210 5.59 -18.08 -14.99
C TRP A 210 5.33 -17.59 -16.41
N ILE A 211 4.75 -16.40 -16.54
CA ILE A 211 4.52 -15.70 -17.79
C ILE A 211 5.10 -14.28 -17.67
N ASP A 212 6.19 -14.02 -18.40
CA ASP A 212 6.79 -12.69 -18.47
C ASP A 212 5.90 -11.76 -19.30
N THR A 213 5.50 -10.63 -18.73
CA THR A 213 4.65 -9.62 -19.35
C THR A 213 5.42 -8.33 -19.70
N HIS A 214 6.77 -8.35 -19.65
CA HIS A 214 7.60 -7.15 -19.83
C HIS A 214 7.25 -6.37 -21.11
N ALA A 215 7.16 -7.07 -22.23
CA ALA A 215 6.87 -6.48 -23.53
C ALA A 215 5.37 -6.33 -23.87
N MET A 216 4.45 -6.72 -22.97
CA MET A 216 3.01 -6.76 -23.24
C MET A 216 2.31 -5.52 -22.67
N GLY A 217 1.42 -4.90 -23.46
CA GLY A 217 0.46 -3.92 -22.96
C GLY A 217 -0.69 -4.56 -22.17
N PRO A 218 -1.54 -3.76 -21.45
CA PRO A 218 -2.65 -4.30 -20.65
C PRO A 218 -3.63 -5.16 -21.46
N ALA A 219 -3.97 -4.75 -22.68
CA ALA A 219 -4.84 -5.50 -23.59
C ALA A 219 -4.23 -6.84 -23.99
N GLU A 220 -2.91 -6.87 -24.25
CA GLU A 220 -2.19 -8.08 -24.64
C GLU A 220 -2.08 -9.06 -23.48
N VAL A 221 -1.84 -8.57 -22.25
CA VAL A 221 -1.85 -9.40 -21.04
C VAL A 221 -3.23 -10.03 -20.86
N ALA A 222 -4.31 -9.24 -20.94
CA ALA A 222 -5.67 -9.76 -20.82
C ALA A 222 -6.01 -10.78 -21.94
N ALA A 223 -5.63 -10.49 -23.18
CA ALA A 223 -5.82 -11.42 -24.30
C ALA A 223 -5.00 -12.71 -24.12
N ARG A 224 -3.80 -12.61 -23.55
CA ARG A 224 -2.97 -13.79 -23.23
C ARG A 224 -3.64 -14.64 -22.17
N MET A 225 -4.16 -14.06 -21.08
CA MET A 225 -4.88 -14.80 -20.03
C MET A 225 -6.10 -15.53 -20.58
N ARG A 226 -6.88 -14.89 -21.45
CA ARG A 226 -8.02 -15.53 -22.14
C ARG A 226 -7.58 -16.72 -23.01
N ARG A 227 -6.48 -16.60 -23.78
CA ARG A 227 -5.93 -17.71 -24.57
C ARG A 227 -5.39 -18.83 -23.70
N ASP A 228 -4.84 -18.52 -22.55
CA ASP A 228 -4.33 -19.49 -21.58
C ASP A 228 -5.47 -20.18 -20.78
N GLY A 229 -6.73 -19.80 -21.02
CA GLY A 229 -7.90 -20.41 -20.38
C GLY A 229 -8.03 -20.08 -18.89
N ILE A 230 -7.56 -18.91 -18.46
CA ILE A 230 -7.63 -18.51 -17.05
C ILE A 230 -9.11 -18.34 -16.63
N ASP A 231 -9.52 -19.05 -15.59
CA ASP A 231 -10.86 -19.00 -15.00
C ASP A 231 -10.99 -17.85 -13.99
N VAL A 232 -9.98 -17.73 -13.15
CA VAL A 232 -9.97 -16.79 -12.04
C VAL A 232 -8.69 -15.94 -12.10
N LEU A 233 -8.88 -14.63 -12.08
CA LEU A 233 -7.78 -13.68 -11.91
C LEU A 233 -7.83 -13.09 -10.50
N ILE A 234 -6.75 -13.26 -9.71
CA ILE A 234 -6.51 -12.49 -8.50
C ILE A 234 -5.55 -11.35 -8.84
N HIS A 235 -6.01 -10.12 -8.63
CA HIS A 235 -5.24 -8.91 -8.84
C HIS A 235 -4.81 -8.32 -7.49
N PRO A 236 -3.55 -8.55 -7.06
CA PRO A 236 -3.11 -8.20 -5.71
C PRO A 236 -2.67 -6.74 -5.54
N CYS A 237 -2.71 -5.91 -6.59
CA CYS A 237 -2.27 -4.51 -6.49
C CYS A 237 -2.96 -3.62 -7.52
N THR A 238 -3.60 -2.54 -7.06
CA THR A 238 -4.36 -1.63 -7.94
C THR A 238 -3.71 -0.27 -8.17
N PHE A 239 -2.51 -0.03 -7.63
CA PHE A 239 -1.86 1.29 -7.68
C PHE A 239 -1.11 1.57 -8.98
N LYS A 240 -0.91 0.58 -9.84
CA LYS A 240 -0.20 0.74 -11.11
C LYS A 240 -1.21 0.74 -12.24
N ALA A 241 -1.32 1.86 -12.96
CA ALA A 241 -2.26 2.04 -14.07
C ALA A 241 -2.26 0.86 -15.05
N ARG A 242 -1.08 0.43 -15.48
CA ARG A 242 -0.89 -0.69 -16.41
C ARG A 242 -1.67 -1.94 -16.00
N TYR A 243 -1.63 -2.32 -14.72
CA TYR A 243 -2.25 -3.57 -14.25
C TYR A 243 -3.72 -3.41 -13.91
N ARG A 244 -4.13 -2.22 -13.43
CA ARG A 244 -5.55 -1.91 -13.21
C ARG A 244 -6.32 -1.97 -14.55
N LEU A 245 -5.69 -1.58 -15.66
CA LEU A 245 -6.26 -1.71 -16.99
C LEU A 245 -6.40 -3.18 -17.46
N VAL A 246 -5.60 -4.13 -16.95
CA VAL A 246 -5.80 -5.57 -17.26
C VAL A 246 -7.18 -6.03 -16.77
N LEU A 247 -7.61 -5.62 -15.57
CA LEU A 247 -8.97 -5.87 -15.07
C LEU A 247 -10.03 -5.27 -16.00
N ALA A 248 -9.85 -4.01 -16.40
CA ALA A 248 -10.80 -3.31 -17.27
C ALA A 248 -10.98 -4.00 -18.64
N HIS A 249 -9.96 -4.72 -19.13
CA HIS A 249 -10.02 -5.55 -20.33
C HIS A 249 -10.72 -6.90 -20.13
N ARG A 250 -11.23 -7.19 -18.95
CA ARG A 250 -11.92 -8.45 -18.60
C ARG A 250 -11.10 -9.69 -18.97
N ALA A 251 -9.97 -9.87 -18.28
CA ALA A 251 -8.97 -10.90 -18.59
C ALA A 251 -9.45 -12.33 -18.28
N ALA A 252 -10.38 -12.52 -17.31
CA ALA A 252 -10.91 -13.79 -16.87
C ALA A 252 -12.42 -13.72 -16.57
N PRO A 253 -13.14 -14.87 -16.58
CA PRO A 253 -14.54 -14.95 -16.17
C PRO A 253 -14.80 -14.44 -14.76
N LEU A 254 -13.95 -14.77 -13.79
CA LEU A 254 -14.01 -14.29 -12.42
C LEU A 254 -12.77 -13.44 -12.11
N GLN A 255 -12.95 -12.19 -11.70
CA GLN A 255 -11.88 -11.28 -11.36
C GLN A 255 -12.02 -10.77 -9.93
N ILE A 256 -11.01 -11.03 -9.11
CA ILE A 256 -10.96 -10.72 -7.68
C ILE A 256 -9.80 -9.77 -7.42
N VAL A 257 -10.05 -8.69 -6.69
CA VAL A 257 -9.04 -7.76 -6.21
C VAL A 257 -8.81 -7.97 -4.71
N GLY A 258 -7.62 -7.65 -4.23
CA GLY A 258 -7.30 -7.79 -2.81
C GLY A 258 -5.82 -7.81 -2.52
N ILE A 259 -5.44 -8.29 -1.34
CA ILE A 259 -4.06 -8.41 -0.84
C ILE A 259 -3.44 -7.04 -0.58
N ASN A 260 -3.01 -6.29 -1.58
CA ASN A 260 -2.38 -4.97 -1.40
C ASN A 260 -3.22 -3.87 -2.05
N PHE A 261 -4.47 -3.76 -1.60
CA PHE A 261 -5.52 -2.94 -2.17
C PHE A 261 -5.87 -1.76 -1.23
N VAL A 262 -6.10 -0.55 -1.75
CA VAL A 262 -6.35 0.65 -0.91
C VAL A 262 -7.79 1.14 -0.91
N SER A 263 -8.59 0.73 -1.91
CA SER A 263 -10.01 1.12 -2.07
C SER A 263 -10.68 0.21 -3.09
N THR A 264 -11.92 0.49 -3.49
CA THR A 264 -12.56 -0.15 -4.65
C THR A 264 -11.73 0.00 -5.94
N SER A 265 -11.81 -0.95 -6.87
CA SER A 265 -11.26 -0.77 -8.23
C SER A 265 -12.05 0.27 -9.03
N GLY A 266 -13.31 0.46 -8.70
CA GLY A 266 -14.24 1.29 -9.44
C GLY A 266 -14.70 0.67 -10.76
N LEU A 267 -14.30 -0.57 -11.06
CA LEU A 267 -14.61 -1.27 -12.31
C LEU A 267 -15.79 -2.24 -12.13
N SER A 268 -16.73 -2.23 -13.07
CA SER A 268 -17.76 -3.28 -13.15
C SER A 268 -17.19 -4.64 -13.54
N ALA A 269 -16.02 -4.64 -14.17
CA ALA A 269 -15.27 -5.83 -14.52
C ALA A 269 -14.62 -6.55 -13.32
N SER A 270 -14.65 -5.99 -12.13
CA SER A 270 -14.10 -6.57 -10.89
C SER A 270 -15.23 -7.18 -10.08
N ASP A 271 -15.22 -8.51 -9.89
CA ASP A 271 -16.34 -9.25 -9.31
C ASP A 271 -16.29 -9.35 -7.78
N GLY A 272 -15.09 -9.39 -7.21
CA GLY A 272 -14.90 -9.59 -5.78
C GLY A 272 -13.72 -8.80 -5.20
N LEU A 273 -13.82 -8.44 -3.91
CA LEU A 273 -12.74 -7.84 -3.13
C LEU A 273 -12.48 -8.67 -1.88
N LEU A 274 -11.22 -9.10 -1.71
CA LEU A 274 -10.77 -9.81 -0.51
C LEU A 274 -10.67 -8.84 0.66
N CYS A 275 -11.35 -9.14 1.75
CA CYS A 275 -11.36 -8.32 2.96
C CYS A 275 -11.59 -9.19 4.21
N ASP A 276 -11.66 -8.57 5.37
CA ASP A 276 -12.15 -9.18 6.60
C ASP A 276 -13.18 -8.27 7.29
N ASP A 277 -13.76 -8.75 8.39
CA ASP A 277 -14.81 -8.02 9.12
C ASP A 277 -14.29 -6.75 9.80
N MET A 278 -13.00 -6.69 10.11
CA MET A 278 -12.40 -5.50 10.72
C MET A 278 -12.15 -4.40 9.69
N LEU A 279 -11.75 -4.77 8.46
CA LEU A 279 -11.56 -3.81 7.36
C LEU A 279 -12.88 -3.23 6.85
N THR A 280 -13.90 -4.09 6.75
CA THR A 280 -15.20 -3.73 6.17
C THR A 280 -16.34 -4.18 7.11
N PRO A 281 -16.48 -3.52 8.27
CA PRO A 281 -17.49 -3.89 9.24
C PRO A 281 -18.92 -3.77 8.67
N SER A 282 -19.78 -4.68 9.10
CA SER A 282 -21.20 -4.72 8.75
C SER A 282 -22.12 -4.47 9.96
N ASP A 283 -21.58 -3.85 11.01
CA ASP A 283 -22.21 -3.68 12.32
C ASP A 283 -23.26 -2.55 12.39
N GLY A 284 -23.57 -1.92 11.27
CA GLY A 284 -24.51 -0.80 11.20
C GLY A 284 -24.01 0.51 11.83
N MET A 285 -23.01 0.48 12.69
CA MET A 285 -22.42 1.68 13.32
C MET A 285 -21.63 2.52 12.31
N HIS A 286 -21.00 1.86 11.33
CA HIS A 286 -20.23 2.48 10.26
C HIS A 286 -20.99 2.51 8.92
N GLY A 287 -22.29 2.20 8.93
CA GLY A 287 -23.12 1.99 7.76
C GLY A 287 -22.79 0.69 7.01
N ASP A 288 -23.46 0.45 5.88
CA ASP A 288 -23.13 -0.67 5.00
C ASP A 288 -21.84 -0.39 4.24
N SER A 289 -20.76 -1.04 4.67
CA SER A 289 -19.46 -0.89 4.01
C SER A 289 -19.49 -1.32 2.55
N ALA A 290 -20.36 -2.26 2.17
CA ALA A 290 -20.47 -2.74 0.79
C ALA A 290 -20.93 -1.63 -0.19
N ALA A 291 -21.67 -0.64 0.29
CA ALA A 291 -22.13 0.49 -0.53
C ALA A 291 -20.99 1.36 -1.14
N PHE A 292 -19.76 1.19 -0.66
CA PHE A 292 -18.59 1.94 -1.12
C PHE A 292 -17.62 1.12 -1.97
N PHE A 293 -18.09 -0.01 -2.51
CA PHE A 293 -17.32 -0.88 -3.40
C PHE A 293 -18.15 -1.23 -4.63
N THR A 294 -17.52 -1.34 -5.79
CA THR A 294 -18.13 -1.92 -7.00
C THR A 294 -18.09 -3.44 -6.95
N GLU A 295 -17.25 -3.99 -6.09
CA GLU A 295 -17.02 -5.41 -5.93
C GLU A 295 -17.88 -6.01 -4.81
N ARG A 296 -18.24 -7.28 -4.95
CA ARG A 296 -18.76 -8.08 -3.81
C ARG A 296 -17.64 -8.32 -2.78
N LEU A 297 -17.92 -8.10 -1.51
CA LEU A 297 -16.96 -8.34 -0.43
C LEU A 297 -16.81 -9.85 -0.16
N LEU A 298 -15.59 -10.37 -0.32
CA LEU A 298 -15.22 -11.75 -0.03
C LEU A 298 -14.44 -11.78 1.28
N ARG A 299 -15.12 -12.18 2.35
CA ARG A 299 -14.58 -12.11 3.72
C ARG A 299 -13.71 -13.30 4.04
N LEU A 300 -12.50 -13.04 4.54
CA LEU A 300 -11.52 -14.01 5.01
C LEU A 300 -11.29 -13.82 6.53
N PRO A 301 -10.69 -14.79 7.23
CA PRO A 301 -10.34 -14.64 8.66
C PRO A 301 -9.36 -13.50 8.96
N SER A 302 -8.52 -13.14 8.00
CA SER A 302 -7.70 -11.93 7.96
C SER A 302 -7.58 -11.47 6.51
N PHE A 303 -7.41 -10.18 6.29
CA PHE A 303 -7.37 -9.65 4.91
C PHE A 303 -6.11 -10.04 4.14
N ASN A 304 -5.06 -10.49 4.84
CA ASN A 304 -3.78 -10.77 4.21
C ASN A 304 -2.93 -11.77 5.02
N CYS A 305 -1.91 -12.35 4.37
CA CYS A 305 -0.86 -13.16 4.98
C CYS A 305 0.50 -12.62 4.54
N TYR A 306 1.45 -12.53 5.47
CA TYR A 306 2.76 -11.95 5.20
C TYR A 306 3.87 -13.00 5.26
N HIS A 307 4.74 -13.00 4.24
CA HIS A 307 5.94 -13.82 4.26
C HIS A 307 7.04 -13.15 5.10
N VAL A 308 7.36 -13.81 6.19
CA VAL A 308 8.46 -13.36 7.06
C VAL A 308 9.79 -13.69 6.37
N PRO A 309 10.68 -12.70 6.23
CA PRO A 309 12.00 -12.97 5.68
C PRO A 309 12.87 -13.85 6.60
N ASP A 310 13.63 -14.78 6.03
CA ASP A 310 14.54 -15.69 6.76
C ASP A 310 15.62 -14.94 7.56
N TYR A 311 15.94 -13.71 7.15
CA TYR A 311 16.89 -12.84 7.83
C TYR A 311 16.30 -12.07 9.03
N ALA A 312 15.04 -12.30 9.38
CA ALA A 312 14.40 -11.60 10.50
C ALA A 312 15.08 -12.01 11.83
N PRO A 313 15.57 -11.03 12.60
CA PRO A 313 16.26 -11.33 13.86
C PRO A 313 15.28 -11.84 14.93
N PRO A 314 15.79 -12.46 16.00
CA PRO A 314 14.98 -12.85 17.14
C PRO A 314 14.33 -11.64 17.81
N VAL A 315 13.26 -11.88 18.56
CA VAL A 315 12.63 -10.82 19.39
C VAL A 315 13.59 -10.43 20.50
N ALA A 316 13.92 -9.14 20.60
CA ALA A 316 14.73 -8.61 21.68
C ALA A 316 13.89 -8.32 22.95
N PRO A 317 14.49 -8.27 24.15
CA PRO A 317 13.82 -7.79 25.35
C PRO A 317 13.21 -6.40 25.16
N LEU A 318 12.23 -6.06 25.97
CA LEU A 318 11.59 -4.74 25.93
C LEU A 318 12.63 -3.63 26.25
N PRO A 319 12.91 -2.68 25.34
CA PRO A 319 13.94 -1.66 25.55
C PRO A 319 13.70 -0.78 26.77
N ALA A 320 12.44 -0.53 27.16
CA ALA A 320 12.11 0.25 28.35
C ALA A 320 12.67 -0.32 29.65
N LEU A 321 12.91 -1.64 29.73
CA LEU A 321 13.53 -2.27 30.92
C LEU A 321 14.98 -1.81 31.15
N ALA A 322 15.70 -1.52 30.06
CA ALA A 322 17.08 -1.03 30.13
C ALA A 322 17.14 0.50 30.13
N ASN A 323 16.24 1.15 29.40
CA ASN A 323 16.29 2.59 29.21
C ASN A 323 15.64 3.38 30.36
N GLY A 324 14.69 2.79 31.11
CA GLY A 324 13.91 3.45 32.13
C GLY A 324 12.81 4.37 31.58
N PHE A 325 12.56 4.37 30.26
CA PHE A 325 11.51 5.12 29.59
C PHE A 325 10.98 4.36 28.38
N LEU A 326 9.73 4.64 28.00
CA LEU A 326 9.15 4.08 26.76
C LEU A 326 9.67 4.79 25.51
N THR A 327 9.97 4.02 24.48
CA THR A 327 10.18 4.49 23.13
C THR A 327 8.99 4.09 22.27
N PHE A 328 8.17 5.06 21.91
CA PHE A 328 7.22 4.90 20.83
C PHE A 328 7.94 4.97 19.48
N GLY A 329 7.36 4.36 18.44
CA GLY A 329 8.01 4.44 17.13
C GLY A 329 7.10 4.21 15.96
N SER A 330 7.58 4.58 14.76
CA SER A 330 6.94 4.23 13.49
C SER A 330 7.98 4.09 12.39
N LEU A 331 7.88 2.99 11.62
CA LEU A 331 8.69 2.75 10.44
C LEU A 331 7.87 3.01 9.14
N ASN A 332 6.75 3.69 9.28
CA ASN A 332 5.88 4.04 8.15
C ASN A 332 6.47 5.15 7.28
N ASN A 333 6.05 5.16 6.01
CA ASN A 333 6.32 6.26 5.09
C ASN A 333 5.73 7.57 5.66
N PRO A 334 6.48 8.69 5.69
CA PRO A 334 5.99 9.99 6.13
C PRO A 334 4.71 10.49 5.44
N SER A 335 4.45 10.06 4.20
CA SER A 335 3.19 10.39 3.50
C SER A 335 1.92 9.90 4.22
N LYS A 336 2.06 8.97 5.18
CA LYS A 336 0.98 8.47 6.02
C LYS A 336 0.70 9.32 7.27
N PHE A 337 1.52 10.32 7.54
CA PHE A 337 1.45 11.13 8.76
C PHE A 337 0.75 12.47 8.49
N GLY A 338 -0.58 12.44 8.46
CA GLY A 338 -1.35 13.67 8.37
C GLY A 338 -1.16 14.58 9.60
N PRO A 339 -1.49 15.88 9.49
CA PRO A 339 -1.36 16.84 10.60
C PRO A 339 -2.05 16.39 11.88
N ARG A 340 -3.28 15.85 11.79
CA ARG A 340 -4.03 15.34 12.95
C ARG A 340 -3.31 14.18 13.64
N MET A 341 -2.64 13.32 12.87
CA MET A 341 -1.89 12.21 13.46
C MET A 341 -0.68 12.71 14.24
N LEU A 342 0.04 13.71 13.74
CA LEU A 342 1.15 14.35 14.46
C LEU A 342 0.68 15.03 15.75
N GLU A 343 -0.49 15.67 15.75
CA GLU A 343 -1.13 16.23 16.96
C GLU A 343 -1.40 15.12 18.00
N ILE A 344 -1.95 13.98 17.57
CA ILE A 344 -2.23 12.83 18.45
C ILE A 344 -0.92 12.28 19.04
N TRP A 345 0.12 12.10 18.23
CA TRP A 345 1.42 11.62 18.71
C TRP A 345 2.08 12.63 19.67
N ALA A 346 1.96 13.93 19.41
CA ALA A 346 2.42 14.96 20.32
C ALA A 346 1.67 14.89 21.67
N GLU A 347 0.36 14.64 21.67
CA GLU A 347 -0.41 14.44 22.88
C GLU A 347 0.04 13.19 23.65
N VAL A 348 0.32 12.08 22.96
CA VAL A 348 0.92 10.87 23.58
C VAL A 348 2.23 11.22 24.29
N LEU A 349 3.12 11.93 23.60
CA LEU A 349 4.40 12.34 24.17
C LEU A 349 4.24 13.29 25.37
N ARG A 350 3.26 14.18 25.35
CA ARG A 350 2.95 15.04 26.50
C ARG A 350 2.31 14.27 27.68
N ALA A 351 1.43 13.30 27.38
CA ALA A 351 0.81 12.44 28.40
C ALA A 351 1.83 11.49 29.07
N VAL A 352 2.91 11.12 28.35
CA VAL A 352 4.01 10.30 28.85
C VAL A 352 5.32 11.11 28.77
N PRO A 353 5.62 12.01 29.74
CA PRO A 353 6.67 13.03 29.60
C PRO A 353 8.09 12.47 29.42
N THR A 354 8.39 11.29 29.94
CA THR A 354 9.69 10.63 29.82
C THR A 354 9.87 9.88 28.50
N SER A 355 8.79 9.63 27.74
CA SER A 355 8.85 8.82 26.51
C SER A 355 9.57 9.54 25.36
N ARG A 356 10.02 8.77 24.40
CA ARG A 356 10.65 9.22 23.16
C ARG A 356 9.91 8.70 21.95
N LEU A 357 10.11 9.34 20.79
CA LEU A 357 9.57 8.90 19.50
C LEU A 357 10.70 8.64 18.52
N LEU A 358 10.77 7.41 17.99
CA LEU A 358 11.67 7.01 16.94
C LEU A 358 10.93 6.89 15.62
N LEU A 359 11.33 7.66 14.62
CA LEU A 359 10.82 7.62 13.26
C LEU A 359 11.92 7.10 12.32
N LYS A 360 11.60 6.08 11.51
CA LYS A 360 12.55 5.50 10.56
C LYS A 360 11.94 5.38 9.18
N HIS A 361 12.55 6.06 8.23
CA HIS A 361 12.25 5.94 6.80
C HIS A 361 13.38 6.57 5.99
N ARG A 362 13.58 6.09 4.74
CA ARG A 362 14.60 6.64 3.82
C ARG A 362 14.47 8.15 3.59
N ALA A 363 13.25 8.71 3.62
CA ALA A 363 13.02 10.14 3.49
C ALA A 363 13.75 10.98 4.53
N TYR A 364 14.12 10.41 5.69
CA TYR A 364 14.87 11.14 6.72
C TYR A 364 16.38 11.21 6.46
N ASP A 365 16.88 10.64 5.37
CA ASP A 365 18.22 10.91 4.86
C ASP A 365 18.33 12.34 4.27
N ASP A 366 17.19 12.94 3.87
CA ASP A 366 17.12 14.37 3.56
C ASP A 366 16.95 15.18 4.85
N PRO A 367 17.98 15.98 5.25
CA PRO A 367 17.92 16.74 6.49
C PRO A 367 16.77 17.75 6.56
N ALA A 368 16.30 18.25 5.41
CA ALA A 368 15.19 19.20 5.39
C ALA A 368 13.86 18.54 5.76
N VAL A 369 13.68 17.27 5.42
CA VAL A 369 12.51 16.49 5.82
C VAL A 369 12.52 16.28 7.34
N SER A 370 13.63 15.82 7.91
CA SER A 370 13.76 15.65 9.37
C SER A 370 13.56 16.97 10.12
N ALA A 371 14.15 18.06 9.64
CA ALA A 371 13.98 19.39 10.22
C ALA A 371 12.52 19.89 10.15
N ASP A 372 11.79 19.56 9.10
CA ASP A 372 10.36 19.90 9.00
C ASP A 372 9.54 19.18 10.07
N PHE A 373 9.77 17.88 10.29
CA PHE A 373 9.12 17.13 11.36
C PHE A 373 9.46 17.67 12.75
N VAL A 374 10.73 18.03 13.00
CA VAL A 374 11.14 18.69 14.25
C VAL A 374 10.33 19.96 14.48
N ARG A 375 10.28 20.87 13.50
CA ARG A 375 9.49 22.13 13.62
C ARG A 375 8.01 21.88 13.93
N ARG A 376 7.40 20.88 13.26
CA ARG A 376 6.00 20.50 13.51
C ARG A 376 5.80 20.02 14.94
N PHE A 377 6.63 19.13 15.45
CA PHE A 377 6.54 18.64 16.82
C PHE A 377 6.83 19.73 17.86
N GLU A 378 7.81 20.62 17.62
CA GLU A 378 8.09 21.76 18.48
C GLU A 378 6.89 22.72 18.55
N SER A 379 6.22 23.00 17.42
CA SER A 379 4.99 23.80 17.40
C SER A 379 3.83 23.16 18.17
N LEU A 380 3.87 21.82 18.37
CA LEU A 380 2.93 21.05 19.17
C LEU A 380 3.41 20.85 20.62
N GLY A 381 4.49 21.53 21.04
CA GLY A 381 5.01 21.50 22.42
C GLY A 381 5.83 20.25 22.76
N VAL A 382 6.43 19.59 21.80
CA VAL A 382 7.34 18.44 22.00
C VAL A 382 8.78 18.88 21.70
N ALA A 383 9.67 18.75 22.67
CA ALA A 383 11.08 19.12 22.53
C ALA A 383 11.82 18.18 21.54
N CYS A 384 12.74 18.74 20.75
CA CYS A 384 13.45 18.03 19.70
C CYS A 384 14.31 16.86 20.21
N ASP A 385 14.84 16.93 21.44
CA ASP A 385 15.65 15.88 22.07
C ASP A 385 14.87 14.59 22.38
N ARG A 386 13.54 14.65 22.30
CA ARG A 386 12.63 13.50 22.42
C ARG A 386 12.39 12.78 21.09
N LEU A 387 12.87 13.32 19.98
CA LEU A 387 12.68 12.78 18.63
C LEU A 387 13.98 12.14 18.14
N THR A 388 13.87 10.98 17.54
CA THR A 388 14.97 10.26 16.89
C THR A 388 14.57 9.93 15.48
N PHE A 389 15.38 10.38 14.50
CA PHE A 389 15.18 10.05 13.09
C PHE A 389 16.27 9.07 12.63
N ARG A 390 15.86 8.05 11.90
CA ARG A 390 16.74 7.07 11.25
C ARG A 390 16.41 6.96 9.78
N GLY A 391 17.41 7.10 8.95
CA GLY A 391 17.30 6.98 7.49
C GLY A 391 17.33 5.56 6.97
N PHE A 392 17.81 5.40 5.74
CA PHE A 392 17.95 4.13 5.06
C PHE A 392 18.91 3.17 5.79
N THR A 393 18.60 1.89 5.71
CA THR A 393 19.48 0.82 6.20
C THR A 393 19.62 -0.20 5.08
N ALA A 394 20.85 -0.38 4.58
CA ALA A 394 21.13 -1.26 3.45
C ALA A 394 20.98 -2.75 3.83
N ASP A 395 21.36 -3.11 5.06
CA ASP A 395 21.15 -4.47 5.57
C ASP A 395 19.68 -4.70 5.94
N PRO A 396 18.99 -5.66 5.28
CA PRO A 396 17.58 -5.94 5.56
C PRO A 396 17.34 -6.46 6.99
N GLY A 397 18.30 -7.22 7.58
CA GLY A 397 18.23 -7.66 8.97
C GLY A 397 18.36 -6.49 9.94
N GLY A 398 19.27 -5.55 9.66
CA GLY A 398 19.44 -4.31 10.40
C GLY A 398 18.22 -3.38 10.28
N TYR A 399 17.50 -3.40 9.16
CA TYR A 399 16.23 -2.69 9.03
C TYR A 399 15.20 -3.22 10.04
N LEU A 400 14.98 -4.55 10.10
CA LEU A 400 14.07 -5.16 11.07
C LEU A 400 14.55 -5.01 12.53
N ALA A 401 15.87 -5.04 12.76
CA ALA A 401 16.46 -4.80 14.07
C ALA A 401 16.16 -3.39 14.63
N ALA A 402 15.72 -2.44 13.80
CA ALA A 402 15.28 -1.13 14.28
C ALA A 402 14.10 -1.23 15.28
N TYR A 403 13.25 -2.27 15.17
CA TYR A 403 12.17 -2.55 16.12
C TYR A 403 12.67 -2.95 17.51
N HIS A 404 13.95 -3.35 17.66
CA HIS A 404 14.54 -3.60 18.97
C HIS A 404 14.64 -2.34 19.85
N ALA A 405 14.62 -1.15 19.24
CA ALA A 405 14.65 0.12 19.95
C ALA A 405 13.24 0.70 20.24
N ILE A 406 12.18 0.00 19.86
CA ILE A 406 10.79 0.46 19.98
C ILE A 406 10.03 -0.45 20.93
N ASP A 407 9.31 0.12 21.89
CA ASP A 407 8.45 -0.61 22.83
C ASP A 407 7.04 -0.80 22.26
N VAL A 408 6.48 0.22 21.65
CA VAL A 408 5.15 0.24 21.05
C VAL A 408 5.19 1.03 19.73
N THR A 409 4.65 0.46 18.67
CA THR A 409 4.46 1.18 17.42
C THR A 409 3.20 2.04 17.51
N LEU A 410 3.32 3.33 17.20
CA LEU A 410 2.17 4.20 16.97
C LEU A 410 1.78 4.12 15.49
N ASP A 411 0.58 3.65 15.23
CA ASP A 411 0.09 3.55 13.86
C ASP A 411 -0.23 4.91 13.26
N SER A 412 -0.23 5.00 11.95
CA SER A 412 -0.53 6.20 11.19
C SER A 412 -2.00 6.27 10.79
N MET A 413 -2.50 7.50 10.57
CA MET A 413 -3.85 7.79 10.09
C MET A 413 -3.79 9.02 9.16
N PRO A 414 -4.59 9.08 8.08
CA PRO A 414 -5.70 8.18 7.71
C PRO A 414 -5.30 6.85 7.04
N PHE A 415 -4.03 6.64 6.74
CA PHE A 415 -3.52 5.41 6.14
C PHE A 415 -2.63 4.66 7.12
N ASN A 416 -3.11 3.52 7.62
CA ASN A 416 -2.39 2.70 8.59
C ASN A 416 -1.12 2.04 8.01
N GLY A 417 -0.28 1.52 8.88
CA GLY A 417 0.80 0.61 8.54
C GLY A 417 0.24 -0.68 7.92
N GLY A 418 0.85 -1.13 6.83
CA GLY A 418 0.62 -2.47 6.26
C GLY A 418 1.83 -3.34 6.57
N THR A 419 2.79 -3.47 5.65
CA THR A 419 4.03 -4.23 5.82
C THR A 419 4.73 -3.91 7.13
N THR A 420 4.88 -2.64 7.47
CA THR A 420 5.53 -2.20 8.72
C THR A 420 4.82 -2.69 9.97
N SER A 421 3.49 -2.83 9.95
CA SER A 421 2.72 -3.35 11.08
C SER A 421 2.88 -4.88 11.20
N TYR A 422 2.91 -5.62 10.09
CA TYR A 422 3.27 -7.05 10.11
C TYR A 422 4.69 -7.25 10.67
N GLU A 423 5.64 -6.46 10.23
CA GLU A 423 7.03 -6.50 10.70
C GLU A 423 7.14 -6.15 12.18
N ALA A 424 6.43 -5.12 12.66
CA ALA A 424 6.37 -4.77 14.08
C ALA A 424 5.86 -5.95 14.93
N ILE A 425 4.72 -6.53 14.57
CA ILE A 425 4.11 -7.68 15.25
C ILE A 425 5.09 -8.87 15.27
N TRP A 426 5.73 -9.17 14.13
CA TRP A 426 6.73 -10.25 14.05
C TRP A 426 7.94 -9.98 14.94
N MET A 427 8.34 -8.72 15.07
CA MET A 427 9.44 -8.30 15.95
C MET A 427 9.02 -8.16 17.43
N GLY A 428 7.80 -8.59 17.78
CA GLY A 428 7.28 -8.54 19.14
C GLY A 428 6.81 -7.15 19.58
N VAL A 429 6.63 -6.21 18.64
CA VAL A 429 6.23 -4.84 18.95
C VAL A 429 4.74 -4.66 18.64
N PRO A 430 3.88 -4.42 19.65
CA PRO A 430 2.45 -4.20 19.41
C PRO A 430 2.22 -2.88 18.67
N VAL A 431 1.11 -2.83 17.89
CA VAL A 431 0.71 -1.66 17.11
C VAL A 431 -0.49 -1.01 17.78
N LEU A 432 -0.30 0.14 18.40
CA LEU A 432 -1.41 0.95 18.91
C LEU A 432 -2.03 1.71 17.74
N THR A 433 -3.32 1.48 17.48
CA THR A 433 -4.02 1.97 16.28
C THR A 433 -5.37 2.61 16.60
N ILE A 434 -5.81 3.50 15.73
CA ILE A 434 -7.19 4.04 15.71
C ILE A 434 -7.91 3.44 14.52
N ALA A 435 -9.03 2.75 14.75
CA ALA A 435 -9.89 2.27 13.68
C ALA A 435 -10.67 3.44 13.07
N GLY A 436 -10.26 3.86 11.88
CA GLY A 436 -10.91 4.96 11.16
C GLY A 436 -12.03 4.50 10.21
N ASP A 437 -12.49 5.41 9.35
CA ASP A 437 -13.61 5.15 8.42
C ASP A 437 -13.15 4.56 7.08
N LEU A 438 -11.94 4.90 6.63
CA LEU A 438 -11.41 4.38 5.36
C LEU A 438 -10.91 2.94 5.53
N LEU A 439 -10.99 2.13 4.46
CA LEU A 439 -10.45 0.77 4.43
C LEU A 439 -8.99 0.75 4.94
N MET A 440 -8.15 1.66 4.44
CA MET A 440 -6.75 1.74 4.84
C MET A 440 -6.52 2.24 6.27
N ALA A 441 -7.50 2.92 6.86
CA ALA A 441 -7.48 3.37 8.26
C ALA A 441 -7.91 2.27 9.24
N ARG A 442 -8.11 1.04 8.77
CA ARG A 442 -8.55 -0.11 9.57
C ARG A 442 -7.58 -1.30 9.51
N GLN A 443 -6.50 -1.17 8.74
CA GLN A 443 -5.50 -2.25 8.63
C GLN A 443 -4.87 -2.60 9.98
N GLY A 444 -4.46 -1.60 10.76
CA GLY A 444 -3.90 -1.81 12.09
C GLY A 444 -4.87 -2.54 13.02
N ALA A 445 -6.17 -2.16 12.97
CA ALA A 445 -7.23 -2.82 13.72
C ALA A 445 -7.39 -4.30 13.31
N SER A 446 -7.44 -4.59 12.00
CA SER A 446 -7.50 -5.95 11.50
C SER A 446 -6.29 -6.78 11.97
N LEU A 447 -5.08 -6.22 11.86
CA LEU A 447 -3.86 -6.91 12.26
C LEU A 447 -3.81 -7.21 13.76
N MET A 448 -4.16 -6.26 14.60
CA MET A 448 -4.14 -6.46 16.05
C MET A 448 -5.26 -7.41 16.52
N ALA A 449 -6.43 -7.37 15.90
CA ALA A 449 -7.50 -8.35 16.15
C ALA A 449 -7.05 -9.78 15.76
N ALA A 450 -6.49 -9.94 14.56
CA ALA A 450 -5.98 -11.23 14.08
C ALA A 450 -4.76 -11.72 14.88
N ALA A 451 -3.95 -10.83 15.44
CA ALA A 451 -2.87 -11.17 16.36
C ALA A 451 -3.37 -11.62 17.75
N GLY A 452 -4.67 -11.47 18.06
CA GLY A 452 -5.25 -11.82 19.36
C GLY A 452 -5.22 -10.68 20.38
N HIS A 453 -4.91 -9.45 19.97
CA HIS A 453 -4.70 -8.28 20.84
C HIS A 453 -5.61 -7.10 20.51
N PRO A 454 -6.96 -7.27 20.54
CA PRO A 454 -7.90 -6.20 20.22
C PRO A 454 -7.82 -5.01 21.18
N GLU A 455 -7.23 -5.16 22.37
CA GLU A 455 -7.03 -4.10 23.34
C GLU A 455 -6.07 -2.98 22.88
N PHE A 456 -5.36 -3.17 21.75
CA PHE A 456 -4.57 -2.15 21.08
C PHE A 456 -5.34 -1.38 20.01
N ILE A 457 -6.61 -1.75 19.79
CA ILE A 457 -7.51 -1.05 18.85
C ILE A 457 -8.28 0.00 19.62
N THR A 458 -8.22 1.24 19.17
CA THR A 458 -8.96 2.35 19.73
C THR A 458 -9.90 2.95 18.68
N ASN A 459 -10.90 3.71 19.11
CA ASN A 459 -11.89 4.35 18.24
C ASN A 459 -11.88 5.89 18.35
N SER A 460 -10.97 6.45 19.13
CA SER A 460 -10.86 7.89 19.31
C SER A 460 -9.44 8.29 19.71
N LYS A 461 -9.12 9.58 19.49
CA LYS A 461 -7.87 10.20 19.95
C LYS A 461 -7.68 10.03 21.46
N GLN A 462 -8.73 10.28 22.25
CA GLN A 462 -8.69 10.18 23.70
C GLN A 462 -8.37 8.75 24.17
N ALA A 463 -9.01 7.74 23.55
CA ALA A 463 -8.74 6.34 23.86
C ALA A 463 -7.30 5.96 23.47
N PHE A 464 -6.79 6.45 22.34
CA PHE A 464 -5.43 6.21 21.87
C PHE A 464 -4.38 6.78 22.86
N VAL A 465 -4.53 8.04 23.26
CA VAL A 465 -3.64 8.68 24.24
C VAL A 465 -3.75 8.00 25.61
N GLY A 466 -4.97 7.69 26.05
CA GLY A 466 -5.21 6.97 27.31
C GLY A 466 -4.57 5.58 27.33
N LYS A 467 -4.63 4.83 26.21
CA LYS A 467 -3.97 3.53 26.09
C LYS A 467 -2.45 3.66 26.12
N ALA A 468 -1.88 4.64 25.44
CA ALA A 468 -0.44 4.89 25.48
C ALA A 468 0.04 5.21 26.91
N LEU A 469 -0.71 6.03 27.66
CA LEU A 469 -0.44 6.32 29.06
C LEU A 469 -0.54 5.06 29.93
N ALA A 470 -1.58 4.24 29.79
CA ALA A 470 -1.73 3.00 30.52
C ALA A 470 -0.56 2.02 30.28
N LEU A 471 -0.10 1.89 29.04
CA LEU A 471 1.05 1.07 28.69
C LEU A 471 2.34 1.54 29.37
N SER A 472 2.50 2.83 29.63
CA SER A 472 3.65 3.37 30.36
C SER A 472 3.67 3.00 31.85
N GLN A 473 2.52 2.60 32.39
CA GLN A 473 2.37 2.17 33.78
C GLN A 473 2.47 0.64 33.94
N GLU A 474 2.40 -0.12 32.84
CA GLU A 474 2.33 -1.59 32.79
C GLU A 474 3.54 -2.23 32.09
N ILE A 475 4.76 -1.75 32.41
CA ILE A 475 6.00 -2.18 31.73
C ILE A 475 6.19 -3.70 31.80
N GLY A 476 5.88 -4.35 32.94
CA GLY A 476 5.99 -5.80 33.09
C GLY A 476 4.99 -6.57 32.20
N GLY A 477 3.77 -6.04 32.04
CA GLY A 477 2.77 -6.57 31.11
C GLY A 477 3.22 -6.46 29.66
N LEU A 478 3.74 -5.30 29.28
CA LEU A 478 4.25 -5.04 27.94
C LEU A 478 5.46 -5.92 27.60
N ALA A 479 6.34 -6.20 28.58
CA ALA A 479 7.47 -7.11 28.39
C ALA A 479 7.02 -8.56 28.12
N ARG A 480 6.01 -9.05 28.84
CA ARG A 480 5.40 -10.39 28.59
C ARG A 480 4.74 -10.45 27.22
N LEU A 481 3.93 -9.43 26.88
CA LEU A 481 3.32 -9.32 25.56
C LEU A 481 4.39 -9.40 24.45
N ARG A 482 5.44 -8.58 24.54
CA ARG A 482 6.53 -8.59 23.57
C ARG A 482 7.14 -9.98 23.35
N ALA A 483 7.34 -10.72 24.42
CA ALA A 483 7.92 -12.07 24.36
C ALA A 483 6.96 -13.08 23.69
N GLY A 484 5.64 -12.92 23.82
CA GLY A 484 4.61 -13.84 23.31
C GLY A 484 4.06 -13.48 21.92
N LEU A 485 4.01 -12.19 21.57
CA LEU A 485 3.27 -11.65 20.43
C LEU A 485 3.57 -12.34 19.09
N ARG A 486 4.85 -12.61 18.80
CA ARG A 486 5.26 -13.35 17.58
C ARG A 486 4.59 -14.72 17.48
N SER A 487 4.63 -15.51 18.56
CA SER A 487 4.08 -16.86 18.57
C SER A 487 2.56 -16.88 18.54
N GLU A 488 1.92 -15.89 19.14
CA GLU A 488 0.46 -15.75 19.17
C GLU A 488 -0.07 -15.35 17.79
N ALA A 489 0.56 -14.37 17.14
CA ALA A 489 0.19 -13.91 15.80
C ALA A 489 0.51 -14.91 14.67
N ALA A 490 1.46 -15.84 14.91
CA ALA A 490 2.00 -16.72 13.86
C ALA A 490 0.91 -17.52 13.11
N ARG A 491 -0.13 -17.98 13.81
CA ARG A 491 -1.17 -18.84 13.23
C ARG A 491 -2.11 -18.10 12.27
N GLN A 492 -2.42 -16.84 12.55
CA GLN A 492 -3.40 -16.07 11.79
C GLN A 492 -2.74 -15.20 10.71
N LEU A 493 -1.66 -14.50 11.06
CA LEU A 493 -1.06 -13.50 10.19
C LEU A 493 0.08 -14.03 9.31
N PHE A 494 0.68 -15.17 9.71
CA PHE A 494 1.91 -15.67 9.07
C PHE A 494 1.81 -17.14 8.63
N SER A 495 0.61 -17.75 8.73
CA SER A 495 0.36 -19.12 8.27
C SER A 495 -0.20 -19.14 6.85
N ALA A 496 0.69 -19.19 5.86
CA ALA A 496 0.30 -19.26 4.45
C ALA A 496 -0.65 -20.43 4.13
N PRO A 497 -0.43 -21.67 4.62
CA PRO A 497 -1.36 -22.75 4.31
C PRO A 497 -2.78 -22.54 4.86
N ALA A 498 -2.93 -21.91 6.03
CA ALA A 498 -4.26 -21.62 6.60
C ALA A 498 -4.97 -20.51 5.82
N TYR A 499 -4.26 -19.44 5.52
CA TYR A 499 -4.78 -18.32 4.73
C TYR A 499 -5.16 -18.78 3.31
N THR A 500 -4.28 -19.54 2.64
CA THR A 500 -4.52 -20.01 1.26
C THR A 500 -5.76 -20.90 1.19
N ARG A 501 -5.98 -21.80 2.15
CA ARG A 501 -7.22 -22.60 2.20
C ARG A 501 -8.46 -21.70 2.28
N SER A 502 -8.47 -20.71 3.16
CA SER A 502 -9.60 -19.77 3.26
C SER A 502 -9.81 -18.97 1.97
N LEU A 503 -8.73 -18.55 1.32
CA LEU A 503 -8.78 -17.90 0.01
C LEU A 503 -9.37 -18.83 -1.06
N GLU A 504 -8.91 -20.07 -1.14
CA GLU A 504 -9.41 -21.07 -2.08
C GLU A 504 -10.90 -21.36 -1.89
N ASP A 505 -11.36 -21.44 -0.65
CA ASP A 505 -12.77 -21.65 -0.33
C ASP A 505 -13.62 -20.44 -0.74
N ALA A 506 -13.14 -19.22 -0.51
CA ALA A 506 -13.82 -18.01 -0.96
C ALA A 506 -13.87 -17.93 -2.50
N VAL A 507 -12.77 -18.23 -3.18
CA VAL A 507 -12.69 -18.28 -4.65
C VAL A 507 -13.63 -19.35 -5.20
N ARG A 508 -13.64 -20.56 -4.62
CA ARG A 508 -14.52 -21.65 -5.04
C ARG A 508 -16.00 -21.29 -4.85
N THR A 509 -16.35 -20.65 -3.74
CA THR A 509 -17.71 -20.17 -3.50
C THR A 509 -18.11 -19.12 -4.55
N ALA A 510 -17.23 -18.14 -4.82
CA ALA A 510 -17.50 -17.13 -5.85
C ALA A 510 -17.63 -17.76 -7.26
N TRP A 511 -16.84 -18.80 -7.55
CA TRP A 511 -16.94 -19.54 -8.80
C TRP A 511 -18.27 -20.31 -8.92
N ARG A 512 -18.68 -21.04 -7.87
CA ARG A 512 -19.99 -21.72 -7.82
C ARG A 512 -21.16 -20.75 -8.06
N ASP A 513 -21.12 -19.60 -7.39
CA ASP A 513 -22.12 -18.55 -7.55
C ASP A 513 -22.16 -18.02 -8.99
N LEU A 514 -20.99 -17.91 -9.63
CA LEU A 514 -20.88 -17.43 -11.01
C LEU A 514 -21.47 -18.44 -12.00
N VAL A 515 -21.12 -19.72 -11.90
CA VAL A 515 -21.58 -20.75 -12.86
C VAL A 515 -23.05 -21.11 -12.65
N ALA A 516 -23.60 -20.90 -11.45
CA ALA A 516 -25.02 -21.11 -11.15
C ALA A 516 -25.95 -20.02 -11.69
N ARG A 517 -25.41 -18.84 -12.11
CA ARG A 517 -26.23 -17.77 -12.68
C ARG A 517 -26.70 -18.14 -14.10
N PRO A 518 -27.97 -17.92 -14.46
CA PRO A 518 -28.42 -18.06 -15.84
C PRO A 518 -27.57 -17.20 -16.78
N ILE A 519 -27.25 -17.72 -17.97
CA ILE A 519 -26.37 -17.08 -18.97
C ILE A 519 -26.91 -15.70 -19.40
N ASP A 520 -28.21 -15.44 -19.23
CA ASP A 520 -28.91 -14.23 -19.65
C ASP A 520 -29.27 -13.26 -18.51
N ALA A 521 -28.77 -13.47 -17.27
CA ALA A 521 -29.04 -12.52 -16.19
C ALA A 521 -28.12 -11.29 -16.31
N PRO A 522 -28.66 -10.04 -16.31
CA PRO A 522 -27.83 -8.85 -16.26
C PRO A 522 -26.97 -8.91 -14.99
N ALA A 523 -25.75 -8.36 -15.07
CA ALA A 523 -24.90 -8.19 -13.88
C ALA A 523 -25.59 -7.18 -12.95
N ASP A 524 -25.91 -7.61 -11.71
CA ASP A 524 -26.44 -6.76 -10.64
C ASP A 524 -25.42 -5.70 -10.22
#